data_f1bb995994f20952200536d2c7e454a0
#
_entry.id   f1bb995994f20952200536d2c7e454a0
#
_cell.length_a   1.000
_cell.length_b   1.000
_cell.length_c   1.000
_cell.angle_alpha   90.00
_cell.angle_beta   90.00
_cell.angle_gamma   90.00
#
_symmetry.space_group_name_H-M   'P 1'
#
loop_
_entity.id
_entity.type
_entity.pdbx_description
1 polymer ?
#
loop_
_entity_poly.entity_id
_entity_poly.type
_entity_poly.pdbx_seq_one_letter_code
_entity_poly.pdbx_strand_id
1 'polypeptide(L)' 'MVYKNYMGGVWVECDSKKTFNSTNPAHSGQVVGEFQDSNVVDINRAVSFAKDSFKMWKNTPAPKRAEILFKAAEIMI' A
#
# COMPACT_ATOMS: atom_id res chain seq x y z
N MET A 1 5.42 16.23 0.19
CA MET A 1 5.57 14.95 0.88
C MET A 1 5.55 13.80 -0.12
N VAL A 2 6.52 12.92 -0.05
CA VAL A 2 6.62 11.75 -0.92
C VAL A 2 6.02 10.55 -0.19
N TYR A 3 5.01 9.95 -0.79
CA TYR A 3 4.38 8.75 -0.24
C TYR A 3 5.09 7.52 -0.76
N LYS A 4 5.47 6.62 0.15
CA LYS A 4 6.15 5.38 -0.17
C LYS A 4 5.16 4.22 -0.29
N ASN A 5 5.60 3.11 -0.88
CA ASN A 5 4.83 1.88 -0.94
C ASN A 5 4.92 1.14 0.41
N TYR A 6 3.82 0.51 0.82
CA TYR A 6 3.78 -0.29 2.05
C TYR A 6 3.81 -1.76 1.69
N MET A 7 4.92 -2.42 1.98
CA MET A 7 5.13 -3.84 1.65
C MET A 7 5.81 -4.55 2.82
N GLY A 8 5.32 -5.73 3.16
CA GLY A 8 5.95 -6.55 4.20
C GLY A 8 6.01 -5.87 5.56
N GLY A 9 5.06 -4.99 5.85
CA GLY A 9 5.00 -4.28 7.13
C GLY A 9 5.87 -3.03 7.22
N VAL A 10 6.52 -2.62 6.12
CA VAL A 10 7.39 -1.43 6.11
C VAL A 10 7.10 -0.55 4.91
N TRP A 11 7.42 0.73 5.04
CA TRP A 11 7.33 1.70 3.95
C TRP A 11 8.61 1.67 3.15
N VAL A 12 8.51 1.44 1.84
CA VAL A 12 9.66 1.30 0.95
C VAL A 12 9.55 2.17 -0.29
N GLU A 13 10.70 2.62 -0.80
CA GLU A 13 10.78 3.28 -2.10
C GLU A 13 10.69 2.25 -3.21
N CYS A 14 10.27 2.68 -4.41
CA CYS A 14 10.27 1.82 -5.58
C CYS A 14 11.70 1.50 -6.04
N ASP A 15 11.83 0.44 -6.84
CA ASP A 15 13.13 -0.05 -7.34
C ASP A 15 13.91 1.04 -8.10
N SER A 16 13.23 1.77 -8.98
CA SER A 16 13.86 2.84 -9.77
C SER A 16 14.11 4.11 -8.97
N LYS A 17 13.51 4.23 -7.80
CA LYS A 17 13.52 5.44 -6.95
C LYS A 17 12.93 6.68 -7.63
N LYS A 18 12.15 6.47 -8.68
CA LYS A 18 11.42 7.54 -9.38
C LYS A 18 10.06 7.77 -8.74
N THR A 19 9.56 8.99 -8.87
CA THR A 19 8.27 9.38 -8.34
C THR A 19 7.48 10.10 -9.42
N PHE A 20 6.17 10.22 -9.20
CA PHE A 20 5.30 11.01 -10.03
C PHE A 20 4.35 11.85 -9.17
N ASN A 21 3.84 12.93 -9.73
CA ASN A 21 2.90 13.79 -9.03
C ASN A 21 1.47 13.41 -9.39
N SER A 22 0.62 13.31 -8.38
CA SER A 22 -0.83 13.20 -8.59
C SER A 22 -1.44 14.58 -8.43
N THR A 23 -2.19 15.03 -9.42
CA THR A 23 -2.76 16.37 -9.45
C THR A 23 -4.27 16.31 -9.26
N ASN A 24 -4.83 17.41 -8.74
CA ASN A 24 -6.27 17.56 -8.59
C ASN A 24 -6.89 17.83 -9.98
N PRO A 25 -7.79 16.95 -10.49
CA PRO A 25 -8.40 17.18 -11.81
C PRO A 25 -9.27 18.42 -11.89
N ALA A 26 -9.77 18.94 -10.78
CA ALA A 26 -10.55 20.17 -10.74
C ALA A 26 -9.66 21.41 -10.78
N HIS A 27 -8.40 21.31 -10.37
CA HIS A 27 -7.41 22.39 -10.36
C HIS A 27 -6.09 21.85 -10.84
N SER A 28 -5.83 21.88 -12.14
CA SER A 28 -4.70 21.19 -12.79
C SER A 28 -3.32 21.58 -12.28
N GLY A 29 -3.18 22.72 -11.62
CA GLY A 29 -1.89 23.13 -11.04
C GLY A 29 -1.67 22.66 -9.61
N GLN A 30 -2.66 22.03 -8.99
CA GLN A 30 -2.58 21.61 -7.59
C GLN A 30 -2.08 20.16 -7.49
N VAL A 31 -0.91 19.98 -6.88
CA VAL A 31 -0.35 18.65 -6.60
C VAL A 31 -0.96 18.11 -5.31
N VAL A 32 -1.65 16.97 -5.41
CA VAL A 32 -2.23 16.28 -4.25
C VAL A 32 -1.15 15.58 -3.44
N GLY A 33 -0.18 14.99 -4.12
CA GLY A 33 0.93 14.30 -3.48
C GLY A 33 1.91 13.75 -4.50
N GLU A 34 3.07 13.33 -4.01
CA GLU A 34 4.11 12.69 -4.81
C GLU A 34 4.17 11.22 -4.42
N PHE A 35 4.09 10.33 -5.41
CA PHE A 35 3.96 8.90 -5.20
C PHE A 35 5.05 8.14 -5.94
N GLN A 36 5.29 6.90 -5.55
CA GLN A 36 6.28 6.04 -6.18
C GLN A 36 5.86 5.66 -7.59
N ASP A 37 6.77 5.85 -8.55
CA ASP A 37 6.59 5.38 -9.93
C ASP A 37 7.08 3.93 -10.02
N SER A 38 6.26 3.01 -9.54
CA SER A 38 6.61 1.60 -9.39
C SER A 38 6.66 0.89 -10.73
N ASN A 39 7.58 -0.07 -10.84
CA ASN A 39 7.77 -0.88 -12.04
C ASN A 39 7.38 -2.35 -11.78
N VAL A 40 7.64 -3.21 -12.76
CA VAL A 40 7.33 -4.65 -12.67
C VAL A 40 8.02 -5.31 -11.48
N VAL A 41 9.24 -4.90 -11.15
CA VAL A 41 9.98 -5.44 -10.00
C VAL A 41 9.24 -5.15 -8.71
N ASP A 42 8.73 -3.93 -8.55
CA ASP A 42 7.96 -3.54 -7.36
C ASP A 42 6.65 -4.33 -7.24
N ILE A 43 5.96 -4.51 -8.36
CA ILE A 43 4.70 -5.27 -8.38
C ILE A 43 4.96 -6.72 -7.97
N ASN A 44 6.00 -7.34 -8.52
CA ASN A 44 6.35 -8.71 -8.18
C ASN A 44 6.73 -8.86 -6.70
N ARG A 45 7.45 -7.89 -6.13
CA ARG A 45 7.76 -7.87 -4.70
C ARG A 45 6.52 -7.74 -3.85
N ALA A 46 5.62 -6.83 -4.19
CA ALA A 46 4.38 -6.63 -3.45
C ALA A 46 3.52 -7.90 -3.45
N VAL A 47 3.38 -8.54 -4.60
CA VAL A 47 2.63 -9.79 -4.73
C VAL A 47 3.30 -10.92 -3.95
N SER A 48 4.63 -10.99 -3.95
CA SER A 48 5.38 -11.99 -3.19
C SER A 48 5.13 -11.85 -1.68
N PHE A 49 5.20 -10.63 -1.14
CA PHE A 49 4.89 -10.37 0.26
C PHE A 49 3.43 -10.72 0.60
N ALA A 50 2.51 -10.34 -0.27
CA ALA A 50 1.09 -10.65 -0.08
C ALA A 50 0.84 -12.17 -0.08
N LYS A 51 1.50 -12.89 -0.98
CA LYS A 51 1.37 -14.34 -1.09
C LYS A 51 1.91 -15.06 0.15
N ASP A 52 3.05 -14.60 0.69
CA ASP A 52 3.60 -15.14 1.92
C ASP A 52 2.70 -14.87 3.12
N SER A 53 2.14 -13.67 3.21
CA SER A 53 1.20 -13.30 4.27
C SER A 53 -0.09 -14.11 4.19
N PHE A 54 -0.53 -14.46 2.99
CA PHE A 54 -1.74 -15.25 2.77
C PHE A 54 -1.67 -16.62 3.45
N LYS A 55 -0.50 -17.24 3.51
CA LYS A 55 -0.33 -18.55 4.14
C LYS A 55 -0.78 -18.54 5.59
N MET A 56 -0.46 -17.49 6.32
CA MET A 56 -0.88 -17.32 7.70
C MET A 56 -2.32 -16.81 7.79
N TRP A 57 -2.68 -15.85 6.96
CA TRP A 57 -3.98 -15.20 6.98
C TRP A 57 -5.12 -16.16 6.68
N LYS A 58 -4.96 -17.03 5.69
CA LYS A 58 -6.00 -18.01 5.33
C LYS A 58 -6.29 -18.99 6.46
N ASN A 59 -5.30 -19.27 7.33
CA ASN A 59 -5.44 -20.16 8.47
C ASN A 59 -5.90 -19.45 9.75
N THR A 60 -6.04 -18.12 9.69
CA THR A 60 -6.57 -17.34 10.79
C THR A 60 -8.09 -17.51 10.85
N PRO A 61 -8.69 -17.87 12.00
CA PRO A 61 -10.13 -18.03 12.13
C PRO A 61 -10.90 -16.77 11.72
N ALA A 62 -12.09 -16.97 11.11
CA ALA A 62 -12.90 -15.85 10.64
C ALA A 62 -13.22 -14.80 11.70
N PRO A 63 -13.56 -15.16 12.96
CA PRO A 63 -13.77 -14.16 14.01
C PRO A 63 -12.55 -13.29 14.26
N LYS A 64 -11.36 -13.85 14.21
CA LYS A 64 -10.10 -13.11 14.42
C LYS A 64 -9.83 -12.15 13.27
N ARG A 65 -10.08 -12.58 12.03
CA ARG A 65 -9.96 -11.70 10.86
C ARG A 65 -10.95 -10.54 10.94
N ALA A 66 -12.18 -10.83 11.39
CA ALA A 66 -13.21 -9.81 11.57
C ALA A 66 -12.78 -8.76 12.60
N GLU A 67 -12.16 -9.15 13.71
CA GLU A 67 -11.66 -8.22 14.73
C GLU A 67 -10.68 -7.21 14.13
N ILE A 68 -9.76 -7.69 13.29
CA ILE A 68 -8.76 -6.83 12.66
C ILE A 68 -9.43 -5.81 11.72
N LEU A 69 -10.41 -6.26 10.94
CA LEU A 69 -11.15 -5.38 10.03
C LEU A 69 -12.02 -4.35 10.78
N PHE A 70 -12.65 -4.75 11.87
CA PHE A 70 -13.41 -3.81 12.72
C PHE A 70 -12.47 -2.77 13.34
N LYS A 71 -11.28 -3.18 13.76
CA LYS A 71 -10.29 -2.25 14.29
C LYS A 71 -9.83 -1.25 13.24
N ALA A 72 -9.62 -1.70 12.02
CA ALA A 72 -9.28 -0.82 10.90
C ALA A 72 -10.39 0.21 10.65
N ALA A 73 -11.64 -0.22 10.69
CA ALA A 73 -12.78 0.70 10.53
C ALA A 73 -12.84 1.75 11.63
N GLU A 74 -12.58 1.39 12.88
CA GLU A 74 -12.52 2.34 13.99
C GLU A 74 -11.43 3.39 13.78
N ILE A 75 -10.27 2.98 13.31
CA ILE A 75 -9.15 3.89 13.06
C ILE A 75 -9.48 4.87 11.93
N MET A 76 -10.28 4.45 10.96
CA MET A 76 -10.63 5.27 9.79
C MET A 76 -11.74 6.29 10.06
N ILE A 77 -12.44 6.18 11.16
CA ILE A 77 -13.48 7.16 11.57
C ILE A 77 -12.84 8.38 12.31
#